data_b177f4b2d19c8d7baed89c0c221eece4
#
_entry.id   b177f4b2d19c8d7baed89c0c221eece4
#
_cell.length_a   1.000
_cell.length_b   1.000
_cell.length_c   1.000
_cell.angle_alpha   90.00
_cell.angle_beta   90.00
_cell.angle_gamma   90.00
#
_symmetry.space_group_name_H-M   'P 1'
#
loop_
_entity.id
_entity.type
_entity.pdbx_description
1 polymer ?
#
loop_
_entity_poly.entity_id
_entity_poly.type
_entity_poly.pdbx_seq_one_letter_code
_entity_poly.pdbx_strand_id
1 'polypeptide(L)' 'MSPRAPPAPPPAARSAVAAEPYREDGWRLLMRARAAAEGPASAVEPFLECREALAELGLAPSSETVTLLDRLRDGAATAR' A
#
# COMPACT_ATOMS: atom_id res chain seq x y z
N MET A 1 -36.15 -0.99 6.13
CA MET A 1 -35.26 -1.19 6.28
C MET A 1 -34.30 -0.56 5.76
N SER A 2 -33.68 -0.01 6.21
CA SER A 2 -32.85 0.62 5.61
C SER A 2 -31.74 -0.06 5.32
N PRO A 3 -31.39 -0.01 4.28
CA PRO A 3 -30.31 -0.64 3.94
C PRO A 3 -29.22 0.10 4.39
N ARG A 4 -28.55 -0.23 5.17
CA ARG A 4 -27.52 0.39 5.44
C ARG A 4 -26.62 0.36 4.37
N ALA A 5 -25.94 1.34 4.14
CA ALA A 5 -24.95 1.32 3.16
C ALA A 5 -24.01 0.22 3.50
N PRO A 6 -23.62 -0.55 2.56
CA PRO A 6 -22.66 -1.56 2.83
C PRO A 6 -21.38 -0.90 3.24
N PRO A 7 -20.59 -1.56 3.97
CA PRO A 7 -19.29 -1.03 4.25
C PRO A 7 -18.61 -0.83 2.94
N ALA A 8 -17.79 0.14 2.87
CA ALA A 8 -17.06 0.37 1.65
C ALA A 8 -16.38 -0.91 1.27
N PRO A 9 -16.42 -1.29 0.02
CA PRO A 9 -15.72 -2.49 -0.38
C PRO A 9 -14.24 -2.30 -0.13
N PRO A 10 -13.53 -3.35 0.09
CA PRO A 10 -12.11 -3.24 0.24
C PRO A 10 -11.56 -2.58 -1.00
N PRO A 11 -10.60 -1.73 -0.88
CA PRO A 11 -10.00 -1.14 -2.05
C PRO A 11 -9.49 -2.23 -2.96
N ALA A 12 -9.49 -1.96 -4.25
CA ALA A 12 -8.97 -2.92 -5.20
C ALA A 12 -7.55 -3.31 -4.84
N ALA A 13 -6.79 -2.37 -4.27
CA ALA A 13 -5.42 -2.65 -3.88
C ALA A 13 -5.34 -3.74 -2.83
N ARG A 14 -6.22 -3.68 -1.83
CA ARG A 14 -6.19 -4.69 -0.79
C ARG A 14 -6.59 -6.05 -1.33
N SER A 15 -7.55 -6.08 -2.24
CA SER A 15 -7.94 -7.33 -2.87
C SER A 15 -6.79 -7.90 -3.71
N ALA A 16 -6.06 -7.02 -4.39
CA ALA A 16 -4.95 -7.46 -5.21
C ALA A 16 -3.85 -8.10 -4.37
N VAL A 17 -3.50 -7.49 -3.24
CA VAL A 17 -2.43 -8.06 -2.43
C VAL A 17 -2.88 -9.34 -1.74
N ALA A 18 -4.17 -9.45 -1.42
CA ALA A 18 -4.67 -10.69 -0.83
C ALA A 18 -4.60 -11.83 -1.82
N ALA A 19 -4.89 -11.54 -3.10
CA ALA A 19 -4.87 -12.57 -4.12
C ALA A 19 -3.46 -12.93 -4.54
N GLU A 20 -2.58 -11.94 -4.64
CA GLU A 20 -1.21 -12.17 -5.12
C GLU A 20 -0.23 -11.37 -4.31
N PRO A 21 0.09 -11.81 -3.10
CA PRO A 21 0.93 -11.02 -2.21
C PRO A 21 2.38 -10.85 -2.69
N TYR A 22 2.78 -11.59 -3.72
CA TYR A 22 4.14 -11.45 -4.22
C TYR A 22 4.24 -10.48 -5.40
N ARG A 23 3.12 -9.92 -5.81
CA ARG A 23 3.13 -8.92 -6.88
C ARG A 23 3.21 -7.54 -6.26
N GLU A 24 4.28 -6.84 -6.56
CA GLU A 24 4.51 -5.56 -5.90
C GLU A 24 3.58 -4.46 -6.38
N ASP A 25 3.05 -4.56 -7.60
CA ASP A 25 2.17 -3.51 -8.07
C ASP A 25 0.92 -3.35 -7.19
N GLY A 26 0.40 -4.44 -6.67
CA GLY A 26 -0.71 -4.35 -5.72
C GLY A 26 -0.33 -3.64 -4.45
N TRP A 27 0.87 -3.94 -3.94
CA TRP A 27 1.35 -3.27 -2.74
C TRP A 27 1.59 -1.78 -2.98
N ARG A 28 2.12 -1.43 -4.16
CA ARG A 28 2.32 -0.01 -4.46
C ARG A 28 0.99 0.73 -4.54
N LEU A 29 -0.03 0.08 -5.10
CA LEU A 29 -1.35 0.69 -5.14
C LEU A 29 -1.89 0.89 -3.74
N LEU A 30 -1.71 -0.10 -2.87
CA LEU A 30 -2.16 0.01 -1.49
C LEU A 30 -1.43 1.13 -0.76
N MET A 31 -0.12 1.26 -1.00
CA MET A 31 0.64 2.33 -0.38
C MET A 31 0.09 3.70 -0.79
N ARG A 32 -0.21 3.87 -2.08
CA ARG A 32 -0.77 5.14 -2.55
C ARG A 32 -2.14 5.40 -1.95
N ALA A 33 -2.96 4.36 -1.88
CA ALA A 33 -4.31 4.52 -1.35
C ALA A 33 -4.28 4.89 0.13
N ARG A 34 -3.41 4.24 0.89
CA ARG A 34 -3.31 4.55 2.31
C ARG A 34 -2.76 5.95 2.53
N ALA A 35 -1.78 6.33 1.74
CA ALA A 35 -1.21 7.66 1.86
C ALA A 35 -2.25 8.73 1.55
N ALA A 36 -3.09 8.48 0.55
CA ALA A 36 -4.11 9.46 0.19
C ALA A 36 -5.21 9.54 1.23
N ALA A 37 -5.55 8.43 1.84
CA ALA A 37 -6.66 8.40 2.78
C ALA A 37 -6.25 8.78 4.19
N GLU A 38 -5.06 8.41 4.61
CA GLU A 38 -4.67 8.54 6.00
C GLU A 38 -3.39 9.32 6.21
N GLY A 39 -2.78 9.79 5.15
CA GLY A 39 -1.55 10.55 5.25
C GLY A 39 -0.36 9.75 4.79
N PRO A 40 0.69 10.45 4.36
CA PRO A 40 1.85 9.78 3.76
C PRO A 40 2.53 8.77 4.67
N ALA A 41 2.55 8.98 5.96
CA ALA A 41 3.20 8.05 6.86
C ALA A 41 2.52 6.69 6.87
N SER A 42 1.24 6.64 6.52
CA SER A 42 0.52 5.37 6.54
C SER A 42 0.93 4.43 5.40
N ALA A 43 1.73 4.91 4.45
CA ALA A 43 2.25 4.05 3.40
C ALA A 43 3.32 3.09 3.92
N VAL A 44 3.92 3.38 5.06
CA VAL A 44 4.98 2.53 5.61
C VAL A 44 4.46 1.16 5.98
N GLU A 45 3.26 1.09 6.52
CA GLU A 45 2.72 -0.19 6.97
C GLU A 45 2.57 -1.19 5.82
N PRO A 46 1.89 -0.84 4.71
CA PRO A 46 1.83 -1.80 3.61
C PRO A 46 3.21 -2.07 2.99
N PHE A 47 4.13 -1.11 3.04
CA PHE A 47 5.47 -1.38 2.56
C PHE A 47 6.15 -2.48 3.37
N LEU A 48 6.01 -2.42 4.69
CA LEU A 48 6.62 -3.45 5.54
C LEU A 48 5.97 -4.81 5.32
N GLU A 49 4.66 -4.84 5.10
CA GLU A 49 3.99 -6.09 4.80
C GLU A 49 4.46 -6.65 3.47
N CYS A 50 4.67 -5.79 2.49
CA CYS A 50 5.20 -6.22 1.21
C CYS A 50 6.58 -6.83 1.39
N ARG A 51 7.42 -6.17 2.18
CA ARG A 51 8.76 -6.67 2.42
C ARG A 51 8.73 -8.05 3.07
N GLU A 52 7.83 -8.25 4.02
CA GLU A 52 7.72 -9.54 4.67
C GLU A 52 7.24 -10.62 3.71
N ALA A 53 6.26 -10.30 2.88
CA ALA A 53 5.77 -11.28 1.92
C ALA A 53 6.85 -11.69 0.95
N LEU A 54 7.61 -10.72 0.46
CA LEU A 54 8.67 -11.04 -0.49
C LEU A 54 9.81 -11.81 0.17
N ALA A 55 10.07 -11.55 1.45
CA ALA A 55 11.13 -12.24 2.15
C ALA A 55 10.87 -13.75 2.21
N GLU A 56 9.62 -14.15 2.18
CA GLU A 56 9.29 -15.57 2.18
C GLU A 56 9.83 -16.26 0.93
N LEU A 57 10.04 -15.52 -0.14
CA LEU A 57 10.60 -16.05 -1.37
C LEU A 57 12.07 -15.70 -1.52
N GLY A 58 12.68 -15.13 -0.50
CA GLY A 58 14.07 -14.70 -0.58
C GLY A 58 14.25 -13.44 -1.41
N LEU A 59 13.18 -12.66 -1.54
CA LEU A 59 13.22 -11.44 -2.36
C LEU A 59 13.09 -10.21 -1.48
N ALA A 60 13.36 -9.05 -2.08
CA ALA A 60 13.19 -7.77 -1.42
C ALA A 60 12.39 -6.86 -2.34
N PRO A 61 11.76 -5.82 -1.80
CA PRO A 61 11.04 -4.88 -2.66
C PRO A 61 11.96 -4.27 -3.70
N SER A 62 11.42 -4.07 -4.90
CA SER A 62 12.20 -3.50 -5.98
C SER A 62 12.46 -2.03 -5.70
N SER A 63 13.39 -1.46 -6.46
CA SER A 63 13.70 -0.05 -6.30
C SER A 63 12.49 0.81 -6.61
N GLU A 64 11.62 0.35 -7.49
CA GLU A 64 10.40 1.10 -7.80
C GLU A 64 9.51 1.25 -6.56
N THR A 65 9.37 0.19 -5.78
CA THR A 65 8.56 0.24 -4.58
C THR A 65 9.23 1.09 -3.50
N VAL A 66 10.53 0.96 -3.35
CA VAL A 66 11.26 1.76 -2.37
C VAL A 66 11.20 3.25 -2.76
N THR A 67 11.35 3.55 -4.03
CA THR A 67 11.26 4.93 -4.49
C THR A 67 9.88 5.50 -4.24
N LEU A 68 8.85 4.69 -4.44
CA LEU A 68 7.51 5.17 -4.18
C LEU A 68 7.34 5.54 -2.71
N LEU A 69 7.84 4.70 -1.80
CA LEU A 69 7.75 5.01 -0.38
C LEU A 69 8.45 6.33 -0.09
N ASP A 70 9.63 6.53 -0.64
CA ASP A 70 10.36 7.76 -0.43
C ASP A 70 9.59 8.96 -0.95
N ARG A 71 8.99 8.83 -2.11
CA ARG A 71 8.22 9.93 -2.70
C ARG A 71 7.00 10.27 -1.87
N LEU A 72 6.32 9.26 -1.36
CA LEU A 72 5.15 9.52 -0.55
C LEU A 72 5.52 10.23 0.74
N ARG A 73 6.63 9.83 1.34
CA ARG A 73 7.09 10.47 2.57
C ARG A 73 7.63 11.87 2.30
N ASP A 74 8.32 12.04 1.19
CA ASP A 74 8.83 13.36 0.82
C ASP A 74 7.68 14.31 0.51
N GLY A 75 6.61 13.80 -0.07
CA GLY A 75 5.44 14.62 -0.31
C GLY A 75 4.91 15.21 0.96
N ALA A 76 4.94 14.45 2.06
CA ALA A 76 4.51 14.97 3.34
C ALA A 76 5.45 16.04 3.82
N ALA A 77 6.75 15.86 3.61
CA ALA A 77 7.72 16.82 4.09
C ALA A 77 7.65 18.13 3.32
N THR A 78 7.29 18.06 2.05
CA THR A 78 7.25 19.28 1.24
C THR A 78 5.88 19.92 1.20
N ALA A 79 4.86 19.17 1.55
CA ALA A 79 3.53 19.75 1.50
C ALA A 79 3.44 20.72 2.64
N ARG A 80 3.14 21.86 2.41
CA ARG A 80 3.15 22.73 3.40
C ARG A 80 2.22 23.50 3.35
#